data_83346c8b47310ef1a41959e516b5bfc0
#
_entry.id   83346c8b47310ef1a41959e516b5bfc0
#
_cell.length_a   1.000
_cell.length_b   1.000
_cell.length_c   1.000
_cell.angle_alpha   90.00
_cell.angle_beta   90.00
_cell.angle_gamma   90.00
#
_symmetry.space_group_name_H-M   'P 1'
#
loop_
_entity.id
_entity.type
_entity.pdbx_description
1 polymer ?
#
loop_
_entity_poly.entity_id
_entity_poly.type
_entity_poly.pdbx_seq_one_letter_code
_entity_poly.pdbx_strand_id
1 'polypeptide(L)'
;DLVRSRGLGDVYKRQGYFNPGKSGALLGNSGCGVWGVFSDPPQAPTEALPVGLRNDVKEGSAEIFCTLDSNKIGRYRVELSNIDRSATGSKCFSVKITDPALLAASGGIVQGMSGSPIIQNGKLVGAVTHVLINDPTSGYGIFLENMLVSMPVLVH
;
A
#
# COMPACT_ATOMS: atom_id res chain seq x y z
N ASP A 1 -6.50 -24.26 6.51
CA ASP A 1 -5.25 -24.41 5.75
C ASP A 1 -4.43 -23.14 5.89
N LEU A 2 -3.40 -23.24 6.71
CA LEU A 2 -2.42 -22.18 6.92
C LEU A 2 -1.52 -22.12 5.67
N VAL A 3 -1.70 -21.07 4.86
CA VAL A 3 -0.77 -20.78 3.78
C VAL A 3 0.58 -20.43 4.40
N ARG A 4 1.49 -21.38 4.42
CA ARG A 4 2.88 -21.15 4.80
C ARG A 4 3.56 -20.36 3.68
N SER A 5 3.78 -19.07 3.89
CA SER A 5 4.68 -18.30 3.05
C SER A 5 6.12 -18.78 3.31
N ARG A 6 6.73 -19.40 2.30
CA ARG A 6 8.13 -19.80 2.34
C ARG A 6 9.02 -18.57 2.16
N GLY A 7 9.91 -18.33 3.11
CA GLY A 7 11.17 -17.71 2.73
C GLY A 7 11.63 -16.44 3.42
N LEU A 8 11.13 -16.07 4.59
CA LEU A 8 11.76 -15.01 5.39
C LEU A 8 11.77 -15.45 6.86
N GLY A 9 12.93 -15.77 7.39
CA GLY A 9 13.13 -16.35 8.73
C GLY A 9 12.60 -15.53 9.91
N ASP A 10 12.19 -14.27 9.69
CA ASP A 10 11.63 -13.40 10.73
C ASP A 10 10.12 -13.13 10.62
N VAL A 11 9.46 -13.68 9.62
CA VAL A 11 8.00 -13.51 9.41
C VAL A 11 7.19 -14.16 10.53
N TYR A 12 7.74 -15.12 11.24
CA TYR A 12 7.06 -15.82 12.34
C TYR A 12 6.74 -14.94 13.55
N LYS A 13 7.41 -13.82 13.73
CA LYS A 13 7.16 -12.92 14.87
C LYS A 13 6.06 -11.89 14.63
N ARG A 14 5.52 -11.82 13.38
CA ARG A 14 4.55 -10.79 12.96
C ARG A 14 3.34 -11.42 12.27
N GLN A 15 2.74 -12.40 12.90
CA GLN A 15 1.45 -12.91 12.44
C GLN A 15 0.38 -11.85 12.70
N GLY A 16 -0.31 -11.43 11.65
CA GLY A 16 -1.55 -10.68 11.78
C GLY A 16 -2.58 -11.55 12.51
N TYR A 17 -3.26 -10.99 13.49
CA TYR A 17 -4.36 -11.67 14.15
C TYR A 17 -5.60 -11.57 13.29
N PHE A 18 -6.23 -12.70 13.01
CA PHE A 18 -7.53 -12.75 12.38
C PHE A 18 -8.59 -12.30 13.39
N ASN A 19 -9.21 -11.14 13.14
CA ASN A 19 -10.36 -10.68 13.91
C ASN A 19 -11.63 -11.16 13.20
N PRO A 20 -12.41 -12.09 13.79
CA PRO A 20 -13.63 -12.61 13.17
C PRO A 20 -14.80 -11.61 13.20
N GLY A 21 -14.62 -10.42 13.76
CA GLY A 21 -15.63 -9.37 13.75
C GLY A 21 -15.90 -8.87 12.32
N LYS A 22 -17.17 -8.63 12.00
CA LYS A 22 -17.54 -7.99 10.72
C LYS A 22 -17.29 -6.49 10.82
N SER A 23 -16.29 -6.02 10.11
CA SER A 23 -15.96 -4.59 10.05
C SER A 23 -16.70 -3.85 8.94
N GLY A 24 -17.39 -4.57 8.02
CA GLY A 24 -18.07 -3.98 6.88
C GLY A 24 -18.44 -5.00 5.81
N ALA A 25 -18.80 -4.51 4.63
CA ALA A 25 -19.12 -5.30 3.44
C ALA A 25 -18.17 -4.97 2.29
N LEU A 26 -17.61 -6.01 1.66
CA LEU A 26 -16.83 -5.87 0.44
C LEU A 26 -17.79 -5.71 -0.74
N LEU A 27 -17.64 -4.65 -1.52
CA LEU A 27 -18.51 -4.32 -2.67
C LEU A 27 -17.83 -4.58 -4.00
N GLY A 28 -16.50 -4.61 -4.04
CA GLY A 28 -15.75 -4.87 -5.26
C GLY A 28 -14.36 -5.40 -4.96
N ASN A 29 -13.87 -6.23 -5.88
CA ASN A 29 -12.52 -6.77 -5.86
C ASN A 29 -12.02 -6.87 -7.30
N SER A 30 -10.90 -6.23 -7.59
CA SER A 30 -10.29 -6.22 -8.92
C SER A 30 -8.76 -6.28 -8.82
N GLY A 31 -8.10 -6.36 -9.96
CA GLY A 31 -6.63 -6.26 -10.03
C GLY A 31 -6.06 -4.91 -9.57
N CYS A 32 -6.90 -3.88 -9.40
CA CYS A 32 -6.51 -2.55 -8.96
C CYS A 32 -6.84 -2.25 -7.50
N GLY A 33 -7.51 -3.15 -6.80
CA GLY A 33 -7.82 -2.99 -5.38
C GLY A 33 -9.12 -3.63 -4.94
N VAL A 34 -9.44 -3.44 -3.67
CA VAL A 34 -10.68 -3.87 -3.04
C VAL A 34 -11.43 -2.65 -2.49
N TRP A 35 -12.75 -2.67 -2.58
CA TRP A 35 -13.63 -1.59 -2.13
C TRP A 35 -14.73 -2.15 -1.27
N GLY A 36 -15.13 -1.37 -0.28
CA GLY A 36 -16.18 -1.79 0.62
C GLY A 36 -16.74 -0.64 1.44
N VAL A 37 -17.67 -0.98 2.31
CA VAL A 37 -18.27 -0.05 3.27
C VAL A 37 -17.99 -0.59 4.66
N PHE A 38 -17.47 0.25 5.54
CA PHE A 38 -17.32 -0.09 6.94
C PHE A 38 -18.66 0.04 7.67
N SER A 39 -18.98 -0.91 8.54
CA SER A 39 -20.14 -0.82 9.45
C SER A 39 -19.93 0.29 10.46
N ASP A 40 -18.73 0.34 11.03
CA ASP A 40 -18.28 1.41 11.91
C ASP A 40 -17.01 2.00 11.27
N PRO A 41 -17.05 3.23 10.78
CA PRO A 41 -15.89 3.83 10.15
C PRO A 41 -14.73 3.86 11.14
N PRO A 42 -13.53 3.44 10.73
CA PRO A 42 -12.36 3.54 11.57
C PRO A 42 -12.13 5.00 11.96
N GLN A 43 -11.65 5.24 13.17
CA GLN A 43 -11.26 6.59 13.57
C GLN A 43 -10.22 7.09 12.55
N ALA A 44 -10.67 8.00 11.69
CA ALA A 44 -9.81 8.57 10.67
C ALA A 44 -8.71 9.42 11.31
N PRO A 45 -7.51 9.44 10.76
CA PRO A 45 -6.57 10.50 11.06
C PRO A 45 -7.26 11.86 10.85
N THR A 46 -7.00 12.80 11.71
CA THR A 46 -7.68 14.11 11.73
C THR A 46 -7.35 14.99 10.52
N GLU A 47 -6.41 14.60 9.67
CA GLU A 47 -5.96 15.39 8.54
C GLU A 47 -6.23 14.66 7.22
N ALA A 48 -7.06 15.28 6.38
CA ALA A 48 -7.28 14.80 5.02
C ALA A 48 -6.10 15.16 4.12
N LEU A 49 -5.63 14.20 3.33
CA LEU A 49 -4.59 14.44 2.34
C LEU A 49 -5.23 14.76 0.98
N PRO A 50 -4.72 15.77 0.25
CA PRO A 50 -5.15 16.00 -1.12
C PRO A 50 -4.76 14.84 -2.02
N VAL A 51 -5.59 14.57 -3.02
CA VAL A 51 -5.35 13.54 -4.03
C VAL A 51 -4.36 14.04 -5.06
N GLY A 52 -3.35 13.22 -5.37
CA GLY A 52 -2.46 13.41 -6.49
C GLY A 52 -2.86 12.52 -7.67
N LEU A 53 -2.90 13.11 -8.85
CA LEU A 53 -3.18 12.38 -10.09
C LEU A 53 -1.88 11.83 -10.69
N ARG A 54 -1.98 10.96 -11.72
CA ARG A 54 -0.81 10.32 -12.33
C ARG A 54 0.25 11.31 -12.84
N ASN A 55 -0.18 12.51 -13.26
CA ASN A 55 0.74 13.57 -13.70
C ASN A 55 1.47 14.27 -12.54
N ASP A 56 0.95 14.16 -11.32
CA ASP A 56 1.61 14.67 -10.12
C ASP A 56 2.75 13.76 -9.67
N VAL A 57 2.70 12.47 -10.00
CA VAL A 57 3.72 11.50 -9.61
C VAL A 57 5.02 11.80 -10.35
N LYS A 58 6.11 11.94 -9.61
CA LYS A 58 7.45 12.22 -10.12
C LYS A 58 8.43 11.17 -9.61
N GLU A 59 9.49 10.93 -10.38
CA GLU A 59 10.62 10.16 -9.86
C GLU A 59 11.29 10.89 -8.69
N GLY A 60 11.77 10.13 -7.73
CA GLY A 60 12.43 10.64 -6.53
C GLY A 60 11.71 10.28 -5.24
N SER A 61 11.97 11.07 -4.21
CA SER A 61 11.54 10.78 -2.83
C SER A 61 10.03 10.84 -2.65
N ALA A 62 9.52 9.86 -1.89
CA ALA A 62 8.16 9.78 -1.41
C ALA A 62 8.14 9.10 -0.03
N GLU A 63 6.97 8.97 0.57
CA GLU A 63 6.77 8.25 1.83
C GLU A 63 5.69 7.20 1.67
N ILE A 64 5.84 6.08 2.39
CA ILE A 64 4.74 5.13 2.60
C ILE A 64 4.32 5.15 4.06
N PHE A 65 3.04 4.92 4.29
CA PHE A 65 2.51 4.77 5.64
C PHE A 65 2.16 3.30 5.86
N CYS A 66 2.75 2.70 6.88
CA CYS A 66 2.42 1.34 7.26
C CYS A 66 2.61 1.12 8.77
N THR A 67 2.01 0.07 9.28
CA THR A 67 2.13 -0.34 10.68
C THR A 67 3.09 -1.51 10.76
N LEU A 68 4.24 -1.33 11.39
CA LEU A 68 5.24 -2.40 11.60
C LEU A 68 5.13 -3.03 12.97
N ASP A 69 4.77 -2.24 13.97
CA ASP A 69 4.74 -2.66 15.36
C ASP A 69 3.67 -1.89 16.13
N SER A 70 3.07 -2.56 17.14
CA SER A 70 2.23 -1.99 18.21
C SER A 70 1.17 -0.95 17.79
N ASN A 71 0.46 -1.17 16.69
CA ASN A 71 -0.66 -0.32 16.25
C ASN A 71 -0.32 1.16 15.94
N LYS A 72 0.96 1.49 15.77
CA LYS A 72 1.37 2.84 15.36
C LYS A 72 1.65 2.88 13.87
N ILE A 73 1.00 3.82 13.18
CA ILE A 73 1.28 4.12 11.78
C ILE A 73 2.64 4.83 11.73
N GLY A 74 3.60 4.22 11.05
CA GLY A 74 4.89 4.81 10.75
C GLY A 74 4.91 5.43 9.36
N ARG A 75 5.75 6.44 9.18
CA ARG A 75 6.06 7.06 7.88
C ARG A 75 7.47 6.65 7.51
N TYR A 76 7.64 6.07 6.32
CA TYR A 76 8.92 5.54 5.88
C TYR A 76 9.26 6.03 4.49
N ARG A 77 10.51 6.45 4.30
CA ARG A 77 11.01 6.98 3.04
C ARG A 77 11.15 5.89 1.99
N VAL A 78 10.70 6.24 0.79
CA VAL A 78 10.86 5.42 -0.42
C VAL A 78 11.32 6.30 -1.57
N GLU A 79 11.80 5.66 -2.63
CA GLU A 79 12.11 6.31 -3.89
C GLU A 79 11.22 5.72 -4.98
N LEU A 80 10.62 6.59 -5.78
CA LEU A 80 9.79 6.24 -6.93
C LEU A 80 10.63 6.38 -8.20
N SER A 81 10.50 5.40 -9.10
CA SER A 81 11.18 5.40 -10.41
C SER A 81 10.39 4.62 -11.46
N ASN A 82 10.85 4.65 -12.69
CA ASN A 82 10.25 3.91 -13.82
C ASN A 82 8.74 4.15 -13.94
N ILE A 83 8.32 5.41 -13.96
CA ILE A 83 6.91 5.79 -13.99
C ILE A 83 6.34 5.57 -15.39
N ASP A 84 5.45 4.58 -15.52
CA ASP A 84 4.67 4.36 -16.74
C ASP A 84 3.30 5.02 -16.62
N ARG A 85 3.15 6.21 -17.20
CA ARG A 85 1.90 6.96 -17.19
C ARG A 85 0.80 6.37 -18.06
N SER A 86 1.13 5.40 -18.92
CA SER A 86 0.16 4.67 -19.74
C SER A 86 -0.42 3.44 -19.03
N ALA A 87 0.21 3.02 -17.94
CA ALA A 87 -0.21 1.83 -17.20
C ALA A 87 -1.62 1.97 -16.61
N THR A 88 -2.47 1.00 -16.91
CA THR A 88 -3.86 0.92 -16.41
C THR A 88 -4.05 -0.13 -15.32
N GLY A 89 -3.04 -0.94 -15.06
CA GLY A 89 -3.05 -2.00 -14.05
C GLY A 89 -2.44 -1.58 -12.71
N SER A 90 -1.97 -2.56 -11.95
CA SER A 90 -1.44 -2.40 -10.60
C SER A 90 0.08 -2.17 -10.51
N LYS A 91 0.79 -2.15 -11.64
CA LYS A 91 2.24 -1.94 -11.71
C LYS A 91 2.53 -0.71 -12.55
N CYS A 92 2.42 0.47 -11.95
CA CYS A 92 2.53 1.75 -12.66
C CYS A 92 3.91 2.39 -12.52
N PHE A 93 4.60 2.11 -11.44
CA PHE A 93 5.94 2.64 -11.15
C PHE A 93 6.66 1.73 -10.15
N SER A 94 7.97 1.84 -10.10
CA SER A 94 8.81 1.14 -9.13
C SER A 94 8.85 1.90 -7.81
N VAL A 95 8.85 1.14 -6.71
CA VAL A 95 8.99 1.67 -5.34
C VAL A 95 10.19 0.99 -4.71
N LYS A 96 11.15 1.77 -4.23
CA LYS A 96 12.32 1.26 -3.49
C LYS A 96 12.32 1.81 -2.08
N ILE A 97 12.43 0.92 -1.10
CA ILE A 97 12.57 1.32 0.30
C ILE A 97 13.97 1.91 0.51
N THR A 98 14.01 3.12 1.03
CA THR A 98 15.26 3.84 1.37
C THR A 98 15.36 4.17 2.86
N ASP A 99 14.29 3.93 3.61
CA ASP A 99 14.25 4.20 5.04
C ASP A 99 15.02 3.16 5.84
N PRO A 100 16.08 3.56 6.60
CA PRO A 100 16.90 2.63 7.37
C PRO A 100 16.12 1.91 8.48
N ALA A 101 15.13 2.57 9.09
CA ALA A 101 14.34 1.97 10.16
C ALA A 101 13.42 0.87 9.60
N LEU A 102 12.82 1.10 8.43
CA LEU A 102 12.02 0.08 7.76
C LEU A 102 12.88 -1.10 7.32
N LEU A 103 14.04 -0.83 6.71
CA LEU A 103 14.97 -1.88 6.29
C LEU A 103 15.48 -2.71 7.47
N ALA A 104 15.85 -2.08 8.59
CA ALA A 104 16.26 -2.78 9.79
C ALA A 104 15.13 -3.61 10.42
N ALA A 105 13.90 -3.11 10.33
CA ALA A 105 12.74 -3.74 10.96
C ALA A 105 12.18 -4.91 10.15
N SER A 106 12.15 -4.84 8.82
CA SER A 106 11.48 -5.83 7.95
C SER A 106 12.34 -6.35 6.80
N GLY A 107 13.51 -5.76 6.56
CA GLY A 107 14.35 -6.09 5.41
C GLY A 107 13.83 -5.56 4.07
N GLY A 108 12.70 -4.86 4.06
CA GLY A 108 12.06 -4.33 2.86
C GLY A 108 10.55 -4.43 2.90
N ILE A 109 9.93 -4.56 1.72
CA ILE A 109 8.49 -4.74 1.56
C ILE A 109 8.13 -6.18 1.96
N VAL A 110 7.29 -6.33 2.96
CA VAL A 110 6.81 -7.62 3.44
C VAL A 110 5.33 -7.83 3.11
N GLN A 111 4.91 -9.08 3.14
CA GLN A 111 3.51 -9.44 2.96
C GLN A 111 2.63 -8.71 3.99
N GLY A 112 1.55 -8.11 3.53
CA GLY A 112 0.68 -7.24 4.32
C GLY A 112 0.91 -5.74 4.08
N MET A 113 2.01 -5.34 3.45
CA MET A 113 2.23 -3.94 3.05
C MET A 113 1.51 -3.53 1.77
N SER A 114 0.95 -4.47 1.01
CA SER A 114 0.09 -4.14 -0.14
C SER A 114 -1.09 -3.29 0.31
N GLY A 115 -1.34 -2.19 -0.38
CA GLY A 115 -2.31 -1.17 0.01
C GLY A 115 -1.74 -0.05 0.89
N SER A 116 -0.49 -0.13 1.34
CA SER A 116 0.15 0.99 2.05
C SER A 116 0.12 2.24 1.18
N PRO A 117 -0.45 3.36 1.65
CA PRO A 117 -0.57 4.59 0.87
C PRO A 117 0.80 5.20 0.60
N ILE A 118 0.96 5.72 -0.61
CA ILE A 118 2.16 6.43 -1.05
C ILE A 118 1.85 7.91 -1.11
N ILE A 119 2.64 8.68 -0.36
CA ILE A 119 2.51 10.13 -0.28
C ILE A 119 3.73 10.78 -0.92
N GLN A 120 3.51 11.69 -1.84
CA GLN A 120 4.55 12.50 -2.46
C GLN A 120 4.13 13.96 -2.49
N ASN A 121 5.01 14.86 -2.05
CA ASN A 121 4.75 16.31 -1.98
C ASN A 121 3.42 16.65 -1.26
N GLY A 122 3.12 15.92 -0.17
CA GLY A 122 1.91 16.12 0.62
C GLY A 122 0.61 15.60 -0.01
N LYS A 123 0.67 14.91 -1.16
CA LYS A 123 -0.50 14.33 -1.85
C LYS A 123 -0.48 12.81 -1.76
N LEU A 124 -1.65 12.20 -1.59
CA LEU A 124 -1.85 10.77 -1.75
C LEU A 124 -1.83 10.44 -3.24
N VAL A 125 -0.79 9.74 -3.71
CA VAL A 125 -0.54 9.49 -5.15
C VAL A 125 -0.82 8.04 -5.56
N GLY A 126 -0.91 7.12 -4.62
CA GLY A 126 -1.13 5.72 -4.92
C GLY A 126 -0.93 4.81 -3.73
N ALA A 127 -0.69 3.54 -4.00
CA ALA A 127 -0.45 2.52 -2.99
C ALA A 127 0.61 1.51 -3.45
N VAL A 128 1.31 0.90 -2.50
CA VAL A 128 2.19 -0.25 -2.75
C VAL A 128 1.35 -1.46 -3.17
N THR A 129 1.78 -2.21 -4.17
CA THR A 129 1.04 -3.37 -4.68
C THR A 129 1.81 -4.68 -4.62
N HIS A 130 3.04 -4.71 -5.08
CA HIS A 130 3.83 -5.92 -5.20
C HIS A 130 5.24 -5.71 -4.66
N VAL A 131 5.85 -6.81 -4.20
CA VAL A 131 7.28 -6.89 -3.87
C VAL A 131 8.00 -7.70 -4.95
N LEU A 132 9.23 -7.36 -5.25
CA LEU A 132 10.09 -8.17 -6.12
C LEU A 132 10.62 -9.38 -5.36
N ILE A 133 10.47 -10.57 -5.94
CA ILE A 133 10.85 -11.83 -5.28
C ILE A 133 12.36 -11.87 -4.97
N ASN A 134 13.17 -11.32 -5.86
CA ASN A 134 14.65 -11.36 -5.75
C ASN A 134 15.23 -10.12 -5.05
N ASP A 135 14.44 -9.10 -4.80
CA ASP A 135 14.85 -7.87 -4.10
C ASP A 135 13.69 -7.34 -3.26
N PRO A 136 13.57 -7.76 -2.00
CA PRO A 136 12.48 -7.31 -1.13
C PRO A 136 12.54 -5.82 -0.81
N THR A 137 13.64 -5.13 -1.07
CA THR A 137 13.72 -3.68 -0.90
C THR A 137 13.00 -2.92 -1.99
N SER A 138 12.59 -3.60 -3.07
CA SER A 138 11.97 -3.01 -4.25
C SER A 138 10.63 -3.67 -4.57
N GLY A 139 9.74 -2.92 -5.19
CA GLY A 139 8.42 -3.37 -5.56
C GLY A 139 7.75 -2.45 -6.57
N TYR A 140 6.43 -2.56 -6.65
CA TYR A 140 5.62 -1.74 -7.54
C TYR A 140 4.55 -0.98 -6.77
N GLY A 141 4.15 0.17 -7.33
CA GLY A 141 3.01 0.95 -6.90
C GLY A 141 1.98 1.14 -8.01
N ILE A 142 0.75 1.40 -7.60
CA ILE A 142 -0.38 1.74 -8.45
C ILE A 142 -0.71 3.22 -8.32
N PHE A 143 -1.10 3.89 -9.42
CA PHE A 143 -1.67 5.22 -9.34
C PHE A 143 -3.01 5.21 -8.61
N LEU A 144 -3.26 6.21 -7.80
CA LEU A 144 -4.55 6.37 -7.15
C LEU A 144 -5.70 6.48 -8.17
N GLU A 145 -5.46 7.12 -9.32
CA GLU A 145 -6.45 7.20 -10.42
C GLU A 145 -6.92 5.82 -10.89
N ASN A 146 -5.99 4.85 -11.05
CA ASN A 146 -6.35 3.50 -11.47
C ASN A 146 -7.24 2.81 -10.43
N MET A 147 -6.98 3.06 -9.15
CA MET A 147 -7.83 2.55 -8.07
C MET A 147 -9.23 3.19 -8.13
N LEU A 148 -9.32 4.52 -8.28
CA LEU A 148 -10.58 5.24 -8.31
C LEU A 148 -11.44 4.88 -9.52
N VAL A 149 -10.84 4.75 -10.71
CA VAL A 149 -11.55 4.35 -11.93
C VAL A 149 -12.11 2.93 -11.83
N SER A 150 -11.43 2.06 -11.11
CA SER A 150 -11.87 0.67 -10.92
C SER A 150 -12.90 0.52 -9.78
N MET A 151 -13.18 1.57 -9.04
CA MET A 151 -14.14 1.55 -7.94
C MET A 151 -15.58 1.43 -8.51
N PRO A 152 -16.41 0.52 -7.98
CA PRO A 152 -17.80 0.44 -8.41
C PRO A 152 -18.54 1.75 -8.10
N VAL A 153 -19.26 2.25 -9.10
CA VAL A 153 -20.12 3.43 -8.91
C VAL A 153 -21.29 3.02 -8.03
N LEU A 154 -21.34 3.58 -6.83
CA LEU A 154 -22.54 3.43 -5.99
C LEU A 154 -23.61 4.36 -6.56
N VAL A 155 -24.55 3.82 -7.32
CA VAL A 155 -25.75 4.53 -7.74
C VAL A 155 -26.66 4.61 -6.52
N HIS A 156 -26.88 5.82 -6.04
CA HIS A 156 -27.85 6.11 -4.95
C HIS A 156 -29.22 6.33 -5.53
#